data_13ec0c2aa3e331336d450f089302f0dd
#
_entry.id   13ec0c2aa3e331336d450f089302f0dd
#
_cell.length_a   1.000
_cell.length_b   1.000
_cell.length_c   1.000
_cell.angle_alpha   90.00
_cell.angle_beta   90.00
_cell.angle_gamma   90.00
#
_symmetry.space_group_name_H-M   'P 1'
#
loop_
_entity.id
_entity.type
_entity.pdbx_description
1 polymer ?
#
loop_
_entity_poly.entity_id
_entity_poly.type
_entity_poly.pdbx_seq_one_letter_code
_entity_poly.pdbx_strand_id
1 'polypeptide(L)'
;MGVFSTAVKGRVSTSPRDIPYGENRIIVRWNKTRWRCREHYCEHGSFTESIEQVPARARTTGRLRTQIGAAIGDAARSVSEVATVHGVSWPTAHRAFVAHAKALLAAPEPTRVLGIDETRRGKPHWTRCELTRRWVRVDPLDTGFVDLAGSPGLARAT
;
A
#
# COMPACT_ATOMS: atom_id res chain seq x y z
N MET A 1 -7.90 0.22 28.15
CA MET A 1 -9.25 0.66 28.56
C MET A 1 -9.71 1.74 27.60
N GLY A 2 -10.90 1.63 26.99
CA GLY A 2 -11.48 2.69 26.14
C GLY A 2 -12.38 3.58 26.99
N VAL A 3 -12.14 4.88 26.94
CA VAL A 3 -12.99 5.87 27.58
C VAL A 3 -14.03 6.37 26.57
N PHE A 4 -15.30 6.22 26.88
CA PHE A 4 -16.38 6.76 26.07
C PHE A 4 -16.55 8.24 26.35
N SER A 5 -16.64 9.05 25.30
CA SER A 5 -16.95 10.46 25.43
C SER A 5 -18.20 10.82 24.66
N THR A 6 -19.10 11.55 25.31
CA THR A 6 -20.31 12.14 24.71
C THR A 6 -20.12 13.62 24.37
N ALA A 7 -18.97 14.21 24.71
CA ALA A 7 -18.69 15.62 24.48
C ALA A 7 -18.28 15.88 23.04
N VAL A 8 -19.16 16.46 22.25
CA VAL A 8 -18.88 16.85 20.87
C VAL A 8 -17.94 18.06 20.86
N LYS A 9 -16.81 17.95 20.17
CA LYS A 9 -15.88 19.06 19.91
C LYS A 9 -16.20 19.79 18.60
N GLY A 10 -16.78 19.09 17.64
CA GLY A 10 -17.11 19.65 16.34
C GLY A 10 -17.43 18.55 15.32
N ARG A 11 -17.60 18.94 14.06
CA ARG A 11 -17.85 18.05 12.93
C ARG A 11 -16.83 18.29 11.83
N VAL A 12 -16.42 17.23 11.14
CA VAL A 12 -15.46 17.28 10.02
C VAL A 12 -16.02 16.46 8.87
N SER A 13 -16.10 17.05 7.68
CA SER A 13 -16.48 16.32 6.47
C SER A 13 -15.25 15.76 5.78
N THR A 14 -15.36 14.51 5.33
CA THR A 14 -14.35 13.86 4.48
C THR A 14 -15.03 13.26 3.25
N SER A 15 -14.31 13.22 2.14
CA SER A 15 -14.84 12.77 0.85
C SER A 15 -13.95 11.68 0.25
N PRO A 16 -13.92 10.46 0.85
CA PRO A 16 -13.17 9.36 0.28
C PRO A 16 -13.81 8.89 -1.04
N ARG A 17 -12.96 8.51 -1.98
CA ARG A 17 -13.39 7.85 -3.22
C ARG A 17 -13.85 6.45 -2.93
N ASP A 18 -14.82 6.00 -3.70
CA ASP A 18 -15.38 4.66 -3.63
C ASP A 18 -15.31 3.94 -4.97
N ILE A 19 -15.75 2.70 -5.00
CA ILE A 19 -15.91 1.90 -6.21
C ILE A 19 -16.77 2.69 -7.21
N PRO A 20 -16.30 2.85 -8.47
CA PRO A 20 -17.10 3.51 -9.49
C PRO A 20 -18.38 2.73 -9.80
N TYR A 21 -19.42 3.44 -10.19
CA TYR A 21 -20.65 2.85 -10.71
C TYR A 21 -20.67 3.04 -12.23
N GLY A 22 -20.45 1.96 -12.97
CA GLY A 22 -20.15 2.05 -14.39
C GLY A 22 -18.93 2.92 -14.66
N GLU A 23 -19.07 3.92 -15.52
CA GLU A 23 -17.99 4.88 -15.83
C GLU A 23 -17.93 6.06 -14.85
N ASN A 24 -18.92 6.16 -13.95
CA ASN A 24 -19.03 7.29 -13.04
C ASN A 24 -18.20 7.07 -11.75
N ARG A 25 -17.35 8.03 -11.42
CA ARG A 25 -16.59 8.02 -10.17
C ARG A 25 -17.51 8.36 -9.00
N ILE A 26 -17.47 7.54 -7.95
CA ILE A 26 -18.23 7.76 -6.72
C ILE A 26 -17.35 8.39 -5.65
N ILE A 27 -17.89 9.43 -5.02
CA ILE A 27 -17.29 10.08 -3.86
C ILE A 27 -18.29 9.99 -2.71
N VAL A 28 -17.88 9.34 -1.63
CA VAL A 28 -18.70 9.26 -0.40
C VAL A 28 -18.47 10.52 0.41
N ARG A 29 -19.52 11.29 0.69
CA ARG A 29 -19.43 12.39 1.62
C ARG A 29 -19.78 11.91 3.02
N TRP A 30 -18.82 11.93 3.93
CA TRP A 30 -19.00 11.47 5.29
C TRP A 30 -18.75 12.61 6.29
N ASN A 31 -19.80 12.98 7.03
CA ASN A 31 -19.74 13.95 8.11
C ASN A 31 -19.42 13.20 9.41
N LYS A 32 -18.22 13.38 9.91
CA LYS A 32 -17.70 12.74 11.12
C LYS A 32 -17.90 13.64 12.33
N THR A 33 -18.20 13.04 13.45
CA THR A 33 -18.17 13.73 14.73
C THR A 33 -16.75 13.69 15.29
N ARG A 34 -16.29 14.83 15.77
CA ARG A 34 -15.06 14.94 16.56
C ARG A 34 -15.43 15.06 18.02
N TRP A 35 -14.92 14.17 18.83
CA TRP A 35 -15.19 14.06 20.24
C TRP A 35 -14.07 14.68 21.07
N ARG A 36 -14.40 15.28 22.20
CA ARG A 36 -13.42 15.76 23.18
C ARG A 36 -13.13 14.64 24.17
N CYS A 37 -11.88 14.31 24.39
CA CYS A 37 -11.50 13.45 25.50
C CYS A 37 -11.61 14.26 26.81
N ARG A 38 -12.29 13.72 27.81
CA ARG A 38 -12.42 14.32 29.15
C ARG A 38 -11.44 13.70 30.14
N GLU A 39 -10.66 12.71 29.72
CA GLU A 39 -9.64 12.10 30.54
C GLU A 39 -8.46 13.05 30.71
N HIS A 40 -8.11 13.34 31.95
CA HIS A 40 -7.07 14.33 32.28
C HIS A 40 -5.69 13.93 31.74
N TYR A 41 -5.40 12.62 31.71
CA TYR A 41 -4.13 12.07 31.24
C TYR A 41 -4.13 11.69 29.76
N CYS A 42 -5.15 12.05 29.01
CA CYS A 42 -5.23 11.73 27.58
C CYS A 42 -4.37 12.69 26.74
N GLU A 43 -3.29 12.18 26.18
CA GLU A 43 -2.36 12.95 25.32
C GLU A 43 -3.05 13.55 24.08
N HIS A 44 -4.09 12.90 23.56
CA HIS A 44 -4.73 13.32 22.32
C HIS A 44 -5.82 14.39 22.48
N GLY A 45 -6.38 14.56 23.66
CA GLY A 45 -7.40 15.57 23.99
C GLY A 45 -8.67 15.53 23.11
N SER A 46 -8.65 14.89 21.95
CA SER A 46 -9.81 14.70 21.07
C SER A 46 -9.55 13.58 20.03
N PHE A 47 -10.64 12.93 19.60
CA PHE A 47 -10.62 11.90 18.57
C PHE A 47 -11.78 12.09 17.59
N THR A 48 -11.65 11.57 16.39
CA THR A 48 -12.66 11.66 15.32
C THR A 48 -13.19 10.27 15.03
N GLU A 49 -14.46 10.17 14.72
CA GLU A 49 -15.08 8.93 14.29
C GLU A 49 -14.28 8.27 13.17
N SER A 50 -14.11 6.98 13.29
CA SER A 50 -13.53 6.14 12.25
C SER A 50 -14.34 4.85 12.13
N ILE A 51 -14.42 4.33 10.91
CA ILE A 51 -14.99 3.02 10.61
C ILE A 51 -13.96 2.22 9.84
N GLU A 52 -14.05 0.90 9.92
CA GLU A 52 -13.12 -0.01 9.25
C GLU A 52 -13.05 0.26 7.73
N GLN A 53 -14.20 0.51 7.11
CA GLN A 53 -14.31 0.77 5.68
C GLN A 53 -13.63 2.07 5.23
N VAL A 54 -13.50 3.02 6.16
CA VAL A 54 -12.85 4.32 5.91
C VAL A 54 -11.98 4.68 7.12
N PRO A 55 -10.76 4.12 7.21
CA PRO A 55 -9.83 4.43 8.29
C PRO A 55 -9.53 5.93 8.40
N ALA A 56 -8.97 6.32 9.53
CA ALA A 56 -8.56 7.70 9.75
C ALA A 56 -7.63 8.19 8.62
N ARG A 57 -7.88 9.40 8.11
CA ARG A 57 -7.14 10.04 7.00
C ARG A 57 -7.21 9.32 5.65
N ALA A 58 -8.04 8.28 5.51
CA ALA A 58 -8.18 7.58 4.24
C ALA A 58 -8.85 8.47 3.18
N ARG A 59 -8.27 8.48 1.97
CA ARG A 59 -8.82 9.16 0.78
C ARG A 59 -9.61 8.22 -0.12
N THR A 60 -9.61 6.93 0.20
CA THR A 60 -10.31 5.86 -0.52
C THR A 60 -10.96 4.93 0.50
N THR A 61 -12.10 4.34 0.13
CA THR A 61 -12.73 3.31 0.94
C THR A 61 -11.91 2.01 0.96
N GLY A 62 -12.11 1.17 1.97
CA GLY A 62 -11.47 -0.14 2.05
C GLY A 62 -11.78 -0.99 0.82
N ARG A 63 -13.06 -1.08 0.44
CA ARG A 63 -13.52 -1.86 -0.71
C ARG A 63 -12.91 -1.41 -2.04
N LEU A 64 -12.74 -0.10 -2.26
CA LEU A 64 -12.03 0.41 -3.44
C LEU A 64 -10.57 -0.03 -3.45
N ARG A 65 -9.89 -0.02 -2.30
CA ARG A 65 -8.51 -0.50 -2.19
C ARG A 65 -8.40 -1.99 -2.50
N THR A 66 -9.33 -2.80 -2.00
CA THR A 66 -9.39 -4.24 -2.30
C THR A 66 -9.58 -4.47 -3.80
N GLN A 67 -10.49 -3.75 -4.44
CA GLN A 67 -10.72 -3.87 -5.88
C GLN A 67 -9.48 -3.47 -6.71
N ILE A 68 -8.81 -2.39 -6.32
CA ILE A 68 -7.55 -1.97 -6.97
C ILE A 68 -6.47 -3.04 -6.83
N GLY A 69 -6.32 -3.61 -5.63
CA GLY A 69 -5.35 -4.68 -5.38
C GLY A 69 -5.61 -5.91 -6.23
N ALA A 70 -6.85 -6.37 -6.28
CA ALA A 70 -7.28 -7.51 -7.10
C ALA A 70 -7.12 -7.25 -8.60
N ALA A 71 -7.45 -6.06 -9.08
CA ALA A 71 -7.28 -5.71 -10.49
C ALA A 71 -5.82 -5.78 -10.96
N ILE A 72 -4.86 -5.51 -10.07
CA ILE A 72 -3.44 -5.62 -10.36
C ILE A 72 -2.95 -7.06 -10.16
N GLY A 73 -3.28 -7.69 -9.03
CA GLY A 73 -2.77 -9.01 -8.63
C GLY A 73 -3.44 -10.15 -9.40
N ASP A 74 -4.76 -10.18 -9.43
CA ASP A 74 -5.49 -11.33 -9.98
C ASP A 74 -5.73 -11.18 -11.49
N ALA A 75 -5.97 -9.95 -11.97
CA ALA A 75 -6.22 -9.67 -13.38
C ALA A 75 -4.95 -9.22 -14.14
N ALA A 76 -3.77 -9.29 -13.52
CA ALA A 76 -2.46 -8.96 -14.10
C ALA A 76 -2.39 -7.60 -14.82
N ARG A 77 -3.19 -6.60 -14.37
CA ARG A 77 -3.18 -5.26 -14.96
C ARG A 77 -2.02 -4.44 -14.42
N SER A 78 -1.52 -3.52 -15.22
CA SER A 78 -0.44 -2.64 -14.76
C SER A 78 -0.90 -1.67 -13.68
N VAL A 79 -0.02 -1.34 -12.73
CA VAL A 79 -0.30 -0.37 -11.66
C VAL A 79 -0.71 0.99 -12.24
N SER A 80 -0.06 1.43 -13.31
CA SER A 80 -0.33 2.72 -13.96
C SER A 80 -1.71 2.77 -14.59
N GLU A 81 -2.11 1.71 -15.29
CA GLU A 81 -3.43 1.58 -15.89
C GLU A 81 -4.53 1.62 -14.81
N VAL A 82 -4.40 0.77 -13.78
CA VAL A 82 -5.38 0.71 -12.71
C VAL A 82 -5.46 2.03 -11.94
N ALA A 83 -4.33 2.69 -11.70
CA ALA A 83 -4.30 4.00 -11.07
C ALA A 83 -5.09 5.04 -11.88
N THR A 84 -4.92 5.04 -13.21
CA THR A 84 -5.64 5.93 -14.12
C THR A 84 -7.14 5.66 -14.13
N VAL A 85 -7.54 4.40 -14.29
CA VAL A 85 -8.96 3.98 -14.32
C VAL A 85 -9.69 4.38 -13.03
N HIS A 86 -9.09 4.11 -11.88
CA HIS A 86 -9.70 4.45 -10.58
C HIS A 86 -9.44 5.88 -10.13
N GLY A 87 -8.67 6.67 -10.89
CA GLY A 87 -8.33 8.06 -10.59
C GLY A 87 -7.58 8.22 -9.28
N VAL A 88 -6.74 7.25 -8.92
CA VAL A 88 -5.85 7.31 -7.76
C VAL A 88 -4.40 7.52 -8.20
N SER A 89 -3.54 7.93 -7.26
CA SER A 89 -2.11 8.04 -7.58
C SER A 89 -1.46 6.66 -7.69
N TRP A 90 -0.41 6.56 -8.49
CA TRP A 90 0.39 5.33 -8.63
C TRP A 90 0.80 4.73 -7.27
N PRO A 91 1.34 5.51 -6.30
CA PRO A 91 1.68 4.96 -5.00
C PRO A 91 0.48 4.44 -4.21
N THR A 92 -0.72 4.97 -4.45
CA THR A 92 -1.95 4.46 -3.81
C THR A 92 -2.35 3.12 -4.38
N ALA A 93 -2.31 2.97 -5.72
CA ALA A 93 -2.58 1.71 -6.40
C ALA A 93 -1.55 0.64 -6.03
N HIS A 94 -0.27 0.98 -6.04
CA HIS A 94 0.80 0.06 -5.66
C HIS A 94 0.68 -0.43 -4.21
N ARG A 95 0.37 0.46 -3.25
CA ARG A 95 0.12 0.05 -1.85
C ARG A 95 -1.08 -0.88 -1.71
N ALA A 96 -2.13 -0.67 -2.51
CA ALA A 96 -3.29 -1.55 -2.52
C ALA A 96 -2.92 -2.95 -3.05
N PHE A 97 -2.11 -3.02 -4.10
CA PHE A 97 -1.56 -4.27 -4.62
C PHE A 97 -0.69 -5.00 -3.59
N VAL A 98 0.25 -4.30 -2.96
CA VAL A 98 1.10 -4.90 -1.91
C VAL A 98 0.27 -5.45 -0.75
N ALA A 99 -0.79 -4.73 -0.33
CA ALA A 99 -1.68 -5.21 0.73
C ALA A 99 -2.47 -6.46 0.29
N HIS A 100 -2.94 -6.50 -0.96
CA HIS A 100 -3.62 -7.64 -1.54
C HIS A 100 -2.69 -8.86 -1.61
N ALA A 101 -1.48 -8.68 -2.16
CA ALA A 101 -0.48 -9.74 -2.23
C ALA A 101 -0.11 -10.30 -0.86
N LYS A 102 0.10 -9.44 0.14
CA LYS A 102 0.40 -9.86 1.52
C LYS A 102 -0.74 -10.67 2.16
N ALA A 103 -1.99 -10.42 1.79
CA ALA A 103 -3.13 -11.18 2.32
C ALA A 103 -3.26 -12.56 1.68
N LEU A 104 -2.77 -12.73 0.45
CA LEU A 104 -2.82 -13.99 -0.30
C LEU A 104 -1.58 -14.85 -0.12
N LEU A 105 -0.42 -14.23 0.04
CA LEU A 105 0.84 -14.96 0.19
C LEU A 105 0.94 -15.55 1.60
N ALA A 106 1.03 -16.86 1.66
CA ALA A 106 1.45 -17.58 2.87
C ALA A 106 2.92 -17.29 3.19
N ALA A 107 3.37 -17.66 4.37
CA ALA A 107 4.79 -17.67 4.67
C ALA A 107 5.51 -18.58 3.64
N PRO A 108 6.61 -18.11 3.03
CA PRO A 108 7.31 -18.92 2.05
C PRO A 108 7.86 -20.19 2.72
N GLU A 109 7.69 -21.31 2.06
CA GLU A 109 8.34 -22.55 2.47
C GLU A 109 9.87 -22.45 2.28
N PRO A 110 10.66 -23.18 3.08
CA PRO A 110 12.10 -23.21 2.90
C PRO A 110 12.49 -23.69 1.49
N THR A 111 13.21 -22.86 0.78
CA THR A 111 13.68 -23.17 -0.57
C THR A 111 14.77 -24.23 -0.52
N ARG A 112 14.59 -25.32 -1.26
CA ARG A 112 15.57 -26.44 -1.33
C ARG A 112 16.76 -26.12 -2.24
N VAL A 113 16.53 -25.36 -3.29
CA VAL A 113 17.56 -24.95 -4.26
C VAL A 113 17.36 -23.48 -4.58
N LEU A 114 18.25 -22.64 -4.07
CA LEU A 114 18.23 -21.19 -4.26
C LEU A 114 19.11 -20.79 -5.43
N GLY A 115 18.53 -20.22 -6.48
CA GLY A 115 19.24 -19.47 -7.51
C GLY A 115 19.45 -18.03 -7.09
N ILE A 116 20.65 -17.52 -7.30
CA ILE A 116 21.01 -16.13 -7.05
C ILE A 116 21.48 -15.56 -8.39
N ASP A 117 20.88 -14.46 -8.81
CA ASP A 117 21.21 -13.76 -10.04
C ASP A 117 21.41 -12.27 -9.77
N GLU A 118 22.39 -11.66 -10.44
CA GLU A 118 22.64 -10.24 -10.37
C GLU A 118 22.28 -9.59 -11.70
N THR A 119 21.26 -8.74 -11.66
CA THR A 119 20.80 -8.01 -12.84
C THR A 119 21.16 -6.53 -12.74
N ARG A 120 21.81 -6.02 -13.77
CA ARG A 120 22.12 -4.57 -13.82
C ARG A 120 20.84 -3.76 -13.98
N ARG A 121 20.62 -2.83 -13.04
CA ARG A 121 19.47 -1.93 -13.00
C ARG A 121 19.87 -0.48 -13.34
N GLY A 122 20.25 -0.24 -14.59
CA GLY A 122 20.54 1.12 -15.02
C GLY A 122 21.98 1.31 -15.51
N LYS A 123 22.34 2.60 -15.74
CA LYS A 123 23.67 2.94 -16.22
C LYS A 123 24.66 3.04 -15.06
N PRO A 124 25.91 2.58 -15.24
CA PRO A 124 26.95 2.82 -14.27
C PRO A 124 27.09 4.34 -14.00
N HIS A 125 27.36 4.67 -12.76
CA HIS A 125 27.68 6.05 -12.39
C HIS A 125 28.97 6.09 -11.55
N TRP A 126 29.60 7.25 -11.53
CA TRP A 126 30.79 7.45 -10.73
C TRP A 126 30.45 8.17 -9.44
N THR A 127 30.93 7.68 -8.33
CA THR A 127 30.82 8.33 -7.02
C THR A 127 32.19 8.52 -6.41
N ARG A 128 32.33 9.52 -5.56
CA ARG A 128 33.59 9.77 -4.84
C ARG A 128 33.61 8.96 -3.55
N CYS A 129 34.57 8.07 -3.41
CA CYS A 129 34.75 7.28 -2.20
C CYS A 129 35.08 8.24 -1.01
N GLU A 130 34.33 8.14 0.06
CA GLU A 130 34.51 9.01 1.23
C GLU A 130 35.85 8.80 1.92
N LEU A 131 36.37 7.58 1.92
CA LEU A 131 37.63 7.21 2.57
C LEU A 131 38.85 7.58 1.72
N THR A 132 38.86 7.19 0.45
CA THR A 132 40.02 7.35 -0.42
C THR A 132 40.01 8.62 -1.27
N ARG A 133 38.86 9.32 -1.32
CA ARG A 133 38.60 10.51 -2.17
C ARG A 133 38.77 10.26 -3.66
N ARG A 134 38.96 9.01 -4.07
CA ARG A 134 39.04 8.62 -5.50
C ARG A 134 37.64 8.41 -6.10
N TRP A 135 37.54 8.60 -7.38
CA TRP A 135 36.34 8.25 -8.13
C TRP A 135 36.27 6.72 -8.29
N VAL A 136 35.14 6.15 -7.88
CA VAL A 136 34.84 4.73 -7.99
C VAL A 136 33.61 4.57 -8.88
N ARG A 137 33.70 3.64 -9.80
CA ARG A 137 32.56 3.26 -10.63
C ARG A 137 31.61 2.41 -9.81
N VAL A 138 30.34 2.77 -9.79
CA VAL A 138 29.27 2.01 -9.17
C VAL A 138 28.36 1.47 -10.27
N ASP A 139 28.27 0.17 -10.36
CA ASP A 139 27.32 -0.53 -11.21
C ASP A 139 26.07 -0.82 -10.34
N PRO A 140 24.88 -0.28 -10.66
CA PRO A 140 23.67 -0.55 -9.93
C PRO A 140 23.22 -1.99 -10.25
N LEU A 141 23.49 -2.89 -9.33
CA LEU A 141 23.09 -4.30 -9.41
C LEU A 141 21.95 -4.55 -8.42
N ASP A 142 20.92 -5.29 -8.86
CA ASP A 142 19.94 -5.88 -7.99
C ASP A 142 20.18 -7.38 -7.92
N THR A 143 20.24 -7.91 -6.71
CA THR A 143 20.35 -9.35 -6.49
C THR A 143 18.94 -9.95 -6.46
N GLY A 144 18.64 -10.81 -7.43
CA GLY A 144 17.43 -11.61 -7.50
C GLY A 144 17.64 -12.96 -6.84
N PHE A 145 16.62 -13.43 -6.12
CA PHE A 145 16.56 -14.76 -5.55
C PHE A 145 15.45 -15.56 -6.23
N VAL A 146 15.74 -16.75 -6.70
CA VAL A 146 14.80 -17.61 -7.41
C VAL A 146 14.80 -19.01 -6.78
N ASP A 147 13.61 -19.54 -6.49
CA ASP A 147 13.46 -20.93 -6.11
C ASP A 147 13.52 -21.83 -7.36
N LEU A 148 14.63 -22.51 -7.53
CA LEU A 148 14.87 -23.41 -8.67
C LEU A 148 14.23 -24.80 -8.48
N ALA A 149 13.88 -25.18 -7.24
CA ALA A 149 13.21 -26.46 -7.00
C ALA A 149 11.71 -26.40 -7.37
N GLY A 150 11.15 -25.19 -7.47
CA GLY A 150 9.74 -24.93 -7.69
C GLY A 150 8.90 -25.29 -6.47
N SER A 151 8.40 -24.31 -5.75
CA SER A 151 7.36 -24.56 -4.76
C SER A 151 6.10 -25.07 -5.46
N PRO A 152 5.46 -26.15 -5.00
CA PRO A 152 4.25 -26.71 -5.64
C PRO A 152 3.04 -25.76 -5.64
N GLY A 153 3.20 -24.52 -5.19
CA GLY A 153 2.14 -23.50 -5.09
C GLY A 153 2.17 -22.36 -6.13
N LEU A 154 3.20 -22.25 -6.96
CA LEU A 154 3.21 -21.34 -8.10
C LEU A 154 2.73 -22.10 -9.35
N ALA A 155 1.41 -22.20 -9.52
CA ALA A 155 0.86 -22.59 -10.79
C ALA A 155 1.42 -21.63 -11.86
N ARG A 156 2.19 -22.17 -12.81
CA ARG A 156 2.59 -21.46 -14.02
C ARG A 156 1.29 -20.96 -14.67
N ALA A 157 1.10 -19.65 -14.68
CA ALA A 157 0.16 -19.06 -15.61
C ALA A 157 0.74 -19.30 -17.02
N THR A 158 0.14 -20.23 -17.74
CA THR A 158 0.34 -20.44 -19.18
C THR A 158 -0.35 -19.32 -19.93
#